data_5fbc86674d5457f51d8154f9bbc9669b
#
_entry.id   5fbc86674d5457f51d8154f9bbc9669b
#
_cell.length_a   1.000
_cell.length_b   1.000
_cell.length_c   1.000
_cell.angle_alpha   90.00
_cell.angle_beta   90.00
_cell.angle_gamma   90.00
#
_symmetry.space_group_name_H-M   'P 1'
#
loop_
_entity.id
_entity.type
_entity.pdbx_description
1 polymer ?
#
loop_
_entity_poly.entity_id
_entity_poly.type
_entity_poly.pdbx_seq_one_letter_code
_entity_poly.pdbx_strand_id
1 'polypeptide(L)'
;MKKGVYQIINPEGAIRKVDTTDPGKNTYGPVWAAICESMLNGRVLEANIKNYQYKTMNGRPLSSAPTGFIVRIEDEVDGFLPISLSARFRDFNTDYTGEKIAIMVESFDPNSLDIVLREIRVTDEYFDIEDINTALSLIGQANDNNKYVRGTIVGEKIGYKSQKRAGYFIDINGLETFLPSQDSFFSAYKDIGGLIGHNVLASVKDICVEKMRIILSVRSTYESLLSDLPKPRLNEKTKGIINLVDSSNINILLPHRTLGVIPTRLYPNKNITDWLSITGSLIECVPFREKIINTKDNDYQYLVGLC
;
A
#
# COMPACT_ATOMS: atom_id res chain seq x y z
N MET A 1 12.18 15.80 -17.47
CA MET A 1 13.59 16.21 -17.26
C MET A 1 14.44 15.67 -18.40
N LYS A 2 15.43 16.44 -18.95
CA LYS A 2 16.34 15.90 -19.96
C LYS A 2 17.37 15.04 -19.27
N LYS A 3 17.48 13.75 -19.65
CA LYS A 3 18.57 12.87 -19.19
C LYS A 3 19.90 13.43 -19.69
N GLY A 4 20.91 13.53 -18.85
CA GLY A 4 22.20 14.07 -19.22
C GLY A 4 23.25 14.00 -18.12
N VAL A 5 24.46 14.40 -18.43
CA VAL A 5 25.55 14.54 -17.48
C VAL A 5 25.56 15.98 -16.96
N TYR A 6 25.49 16.17 -15.66
CA TYR A 6 25.51 17.46 -14.99
C TYR A 6 26.79 17.62 -14.17
N GLN A 7 27.30 18.84 -14.08
CA GLN A 7 28.38 19.19 -13.15
C GLN A 7 27.77 19.83 -11.91
N ILE A 8 28.10 19.30 -10.77
CA ILE A 8 27.67 19.85 -9.49
C ILE A 8 28.89 20.40 -8.78
N ILE A 9 28.77 21.63 -8.28
CA ILE A 9 29.77 22.25 -7.43
C ILE A 9 29.23 22.12 -5.99
N ASN A 10 29.92 21.35 -5.15
CA ASN A 10 29.54 21.28 -3.73
C ASN A 10 29.91 22.57 -2.98
N PRO A 11 29.39 22.79 -1.76
CA PRO A 11 29.72 24.00 -0.96
C PRO A 11 31.22 24.18 -0.68
N GLU A 12 32.02 23.14 -0.82
CA GLU A 12 33.49 23.17 -0.66
C GLU A 12 34.22 23.50 -1.97
N GLY A 13 33.48 23.78 -3.05
CA GLY A 13 34.04 24.20 -4.36
C GLY A 13 34.51 23.01 -5.24
N ALA A 14 34.32 21.77 -4.84
CA ALA A 14 34.68 20.62 -5.65
C ALA A 14 33.67 20.44 -6.79
N ILE A 15 34.16 20.42 -8.02
CA ILE A 15 33.35 20.14 -9.21
C ILE A 15 33.09 18.64 -9.28
N ARG A 16 31.84 18.28 -9.35
CA ARG A 16 31.42 16.87 -9.47
C ARG A 16 30.51 16.71 -10.68
N LYS A 17 30.63 15.57 -11.38
CA LYS A 17 29.77 15.24 -12.53
C LYS A 17 28.71 14.22 -12.10
N VAL A 18 27.47 14.50 -12.36
CA VAL A 18 26.36 13.56 -12.16
C VAL A 18 25.84 13.11 -13.52
N ASP A 19 25.93 11.84 -13.78
CA ASP A 19 25.31 11.22 -14.96
C ASP A 19 23.95 10.64 -14.60
N THR A 20 22.90 11.33 -14.97
CA THR A 20 21.52 10.87 -14.73
C THR A 20 21.07 9.77 -15.72
N THR A 21 21.95 9.37 -16.66
CA THR A 21 21.66 8.29 -17.61
C THR A 21 22.18 6.94 -17.13
N ASP A 22 23.21 6.94 -16.27
CA ASP A 22 23.84 5.73 -15.76
C ASP A 22 24.28 5.93 -14.29
N PRO A 23 23.42 5.59 -13.31
CA PRO A 23 23.74 5.77 -11.90
C PRO A 23 24.99 5.04 -11.43
N GLY A 24 25.36 3.92 -12.09
CA GLY A 24 26.56 3.15 -11.74
C GLY A 24 27.88 3.81 -12.10
N LYS A 25 27.87 4.89 -12.89
CA LYS A 25 29.08 5.65 -13.27
C LYS A 25 29.37 6.85 -12.39
N ASN A 26 28.54 7.12 -11.41
CA ASN A 26 28.72 8.29 -10.56
C ASN A 26 29.90 8.09 -9.61
N THR A 27 30.89 8.99 -9.71
CA THR A 27 32.07 9.05 -8.80
C THR A 27 31.72 9.75 -7.47
N TYR A 28 30.45 9.88 -7.18
CA TYR A 28 29.90 10.52 -5.96
C TYR A 28 29.83 9.55 -4.83
N GLY A 29 29.80 10.10 -3.62
CA GLY A 29 29.48 9.32 -2.45
C GLY A 29 28.16 8.55 -2.64
N PRO A 30 27.99 7.44 -1.93
CA PRO A 30 26.87 6.51 -2.09
C PRO A 30 25.50 7.18 -2.03
N VAL A 31 25.37 8.26 -1.24
CA VAL A 31 24.11 9.02 -1.11
C VAL A 31 23.66 9.67 -2.41
N TRP A 32 24.58 10.28 -3.17
CA TRP A 32 24.21 10.88 -4.46
C TRP A 32 23.81 9.84 -5.51
N ALA A 33 24.48 8.69 -5.51
CA ALA A 33 24.08 7.57 -6.36
C ALA A 33 22.65 7.12 -6.00
N ALA A 34 22.35 6.99 -4.71
CA ALA A 34 21.02 6.63 -4.22
C ALA A 34 19.95 7.69 -4.58
N ILE A 35 20.27 8.99 -4.48
CA ILE A 35 19.38 10.09 -4.91
C ILE A 35 19.08 9.99 -6.41
N CYS A 36 20.08 9.77 -7.26
CA CYS A 36 19.88 9.60 -8.69
C CYS A 36 19.05 8.34 -9.01
N GLU A 37 19.32 7.24 -8.33
CA GLU A 37 18.56 6.00 -8.46
C GLU A 37 17.10 6.17 -8.02
N SER A 38 16.86 6.87 -6.91
CA SER A 38 15.52 7.21 -6.44
C SER A 38 14.74 7.98 -7.50
N MET A 39 15.36 9.01 -8.07
CA MET A 39 14.72 9.84 -9.09
C MET A 39 14.44 9.08 -10.40
N LEU A 40 15.34 8.18 -10.82
CA LEU A 40 15.25 7.49 -12.10
C LEU A 40 14.39 6.22 -12.05
N ASN A 41 14.53 5.45 -10.98
CA ASN A 41 13.99 4.09 -10.85
C ASN A 41 12.94 3.98 -9.75
N GLY A 42 12.68 5.07 -9.00
CA GLY A 42 11.71 5.06 -7.91
C GLY A 42 12.19 4.33 -6.66
N ARG A 43 13.51 4.19 -6.46
CA ARG A 43 14.04 3.64 -5.21
C ARG A 43 13.67 4.50 -4.03
N VAL A 44 13.15 3.89 -2.97
CA VAL A 44 12.84 4.56 -1.71
C VAL A 44 14.11 4.66 -0.88
N LEU A 45 14.30 5.83 -0.25
CA LEU A 45 15.42 6.14 0.61
C LEU A 45 14.93 6.40 2.03
N GLU A 46 15.82 6.20 2.99
CA GLU A 46 15.61 6.59 4.37
C GLU A 46 16.04 8.05 4.58
N ALA A 47 15.28 8.77 5.39
CA ALA A 47 15.63 10.14 5.74
C ALA A 47 15.04 10.53 7.09
N ASN A 48 15.59 11.58 7.69
CA ASN A 48 15.14 12.12 8.97
C ASN A 48 14.63 13.56 8.81
N ILE A 49 13.48 13.88 9.42
CA ILE A 49 12.98 15.26 9.44
C ILE A 49 13.88 16.11 10.33
N LYS A 50 14.51 17.12 9.75
CA LYS A 50 15.45 17.98 10.44
C LYS A 50 14.80 19.20 11.08
N ASN A 51 13.97 19.90 10.32
CA ASN A 51 13.22 21.06 10.78
C ASN A 51 12.07 21.41 9.83
N TYR A 52 11.26 22.38 10.24
CA TYR A 52 10.17 22.92 9.45
C TYR A 52 10.66 24.06 8.56
N GLN A 53 10.16 24.14 7.35
CA GLN A 53 10.38 25.24 6.41
C GLN A 53 9.14 26.13 6.35
N TYR A 54 9.33 27.44 6.53
CA TYR A 54 8.27 28.44 6.47
C TYR A 54 8.50 29.39 5.28
N LYS A 55 7.41 29.85 4.68
CA LYS A 55 7.49 30.96 3.74
C LYS A 55 7.86 32.23 4.51
N THR A 56 8.96 32.84 4.16
CA THR A 56 9.46 34.05 4.82
C THR A 56 9.42 35.28 3.90
N MET A 57 9.22 36.45 4.49
CA MET A 57 9.38 37.73 3.84
C MET A 57 10.22 38.61 4.77
N ASN A 58 11.34 39.12 4.27
CA ASN A 58 12.31 39.88 5.06
C ASN A 58 12.77 39.16 6.34
N GLY A 59 12.96 37.85 6.26
CA GLY A 59 13.40 37.00 7.38
C GLY A 59 12.33 36.68 8.41
N ARG A 60 11.06 37.10 8.21
CA ARG A 60 9.94 36.77 9.12
C ARG A 60 8.98 35.79 8.46
N PRO A 61 8.50 34.77 9.18
CA PRO A 61 7.47 33.87 8.66
C PRO A 61 6.21 34.65 8.27
N LEU A 62 5.71 34.39 7.04
CA LEU A 62 4.46 34.96 6.54
C LEU A 62 3.22 34.24 7.07
N SER A 63 3.39 33.05 7.58
CA SER A 63 2.31 32.19 8.06
C SER A 63 2.82 31.35 9.22
N SER A 64 1.93 31.00 10.13
CA SER A 64 2.20 30.02 11.19
C SER A 64 2.27 28.59 10.67
N ALA A 65 1.72 28.33 9.47
CA ALA A 65 1.78 27.01 8.84
C ALA A 65 3.07 26.85 8.03
N PRO A 66 3.80 25.75 8.19
CA PRO A 66 4.97 25.44 7.40
C PRO A 66 4.61 25.20 5.93
N THR A 67 5.54 25.44 5.02
CA THR A 67 5.44 25.08 3.60
C THR A 67 5.90 23.66 3.34
N GLY A 68 6.68 23.08 4.24
CA GLY A 68 7.24 21.75 4.17
C GLY A 68 8.24 21.49 5.27
N PHE A 69 9.06 20.50 5.03
CA PHE A 69 10.12 20.05 5.94
C PHE A 69 11.48 20.08 5.22
N ILE A 70 12.53 20.42 5.96
CA ILE A 70 13.90 20.10 5.56
C ILE A 70 14.20 18.72 6.08
N VAL A 71 14.63 17.84 5.22
CA VAL A 71 14.82 16.42 5.48
C VAL A 71 16.25 16.05 5.17
N ARG A 72 16.91 15.33 6.08
CA ARG A 72 18.27 14.84 5.96
C ARG A 72 18.26 13.42 5.40
N ILE A 73 18.77 13.23 4.19
CA ILE A 73 18.86 11.95 3.46
C ILE A 73 20.17 11.27 3.89
N GLU A 74 20.07 10.04 4.41
CA GLU A 74 21.22 9.20 4.84
C GLU A 74 22.26 9.97 5.67
N ASP A 75 21.80 10.93 6.50
CA ASP A 75 22.61 11.83 7.34
C ASP A 75 23.61 12.76 6.61
N GLU A 76 23.58 12.82 5.29
CA GLU A 76 24.55 13.56 4.49
C GLU A 76 23.98 14.76 3.76
N VAL A 77 22.82 14.62 3.10
CA VAL A 77 22.28 15.60 2.14
C VAL A 77 20.92 16.11 2.58
N ASP A 78 20.74 17.43 2.56
CA ASP A 78 19.45 18.06 2.84
C ASP A 78 18.58 18.15 1.59
N GLY A 79 17.32 17.76 1.72
CA GLY A 79 16.29 17.93 0.70
C GLY A 79 15.05 18.62 1.26
N PHE A 80 14.18 19.10 0.39
CA PHE A 80 12.93 19.73 0.74
C PHE A 80 11.74 18.78 0.48
N LEU A 81 10.96 18.51 1.52
CA LEU A 81 9.71 17.79 1.44
C LEU A 81 8.54 18.79 1.53
N PRO A 82 7.88 19.15 0.41
CA PRO A 82 6.71 20.01 0.45
C PRO A 82 5.57 19.39 1.29
N ILE A 83 4.85 20.24 2.01
CA ILE A 83 3.72 19.78 2.84
C ILE A 83 2.65 19.00 2.03
N SER A 84 2.46 19.37 0.76
CA SER A 84 1.53 18.69 -0.14
C SER A 84 1.96 17.27 -0.54
N LEU A 85 3.25 16.96 -0.41
CA LEU A 85 3.86 15.66 -0.72
C LEU A 85 4.21 14.87 0.54
N SER A 86 3.85 15.39 1.72
CA SER A 86 4.02 14.72 3.00
C SER A 86 2.74 14.00 3.44
N ALA A 87 2.90 12.87 4.11
CA ALA A 87 1.81 12.16 4.77
C ALA A 87 1.26 12.91 6.00
N ARG A 88 2.07 13.83 6.56
CA ARG A 88 1.84 14.55 7.83
C ARG A 88 1.12 15.90 7.70
N PHE A 89 0.72 16.29 6.50
CA PHE A 89 0.21 17.66 6.21
C PHE A 89 -1.04 18.09 6.98
N ARG A 90 -1.67 17.18 7.71
CA ARG A 90 -2.93 17.44 8.43
C ARG A 90 -2.78 17.70 9.94
N ASP A 91 -1.61 17.43 10.48
CA ASP A 91 -1.34 17.62 11.91
C ASP A 91 -0.08 18.48 12.09
N PHE A 92 -0.30 19.77 12.29
CA PHE A 92 0.77 20.76 12.54
C PHE A 92 1.07 20.97 14.03
N ASN A 93 0.34 20.28 14.91
CA ASN A 93 0.54 20.41 16.34
C ASN A 93 1.56 19.42 16.88
N THR A 94 1.86 18.39 16.09
CA THR A 94 2.87 17.38 16.42
C THR A 94 4.24 17.84 15.93
N ASP A 95 5.26 17.74 16.77
CA ASP A 95 6.64 17.96 16.36
C ASP A 95 7.20 16.66 15.78
N TYR A 96 7.48 16.70 14.48
CA TYR A 96 8.03 15.59 13.73
C TYR A 96 9.57 15.62 13.62
N THR A 97 10.23 16.57 14.26
CA THR A 97 11.70 16.70 14.18
C THR A 97 12.39 15.46 14.73
N GLY A 98 13.30 14.91 13.94
CA GLY A 98 14.03 13.68 14.27
C GLY A 98 13.31 12.39 13.85
N GLU A 99 12.06 12.47 13.36
CA GLU A 99 11.39 11.27 12.88
C GLU A 99 12.03 10.73 11.60
N LYS A 100 12.15 9.42 11.57
CA LYS A 100 12.55 8.63 10.40
C LYS A 100 11.39 8.53 9.43
N ILE A 101 11.64 8.77 8.15
CA ILE A 101 10.63 8.70 7.08
C ILE A 101 11.19 7.98 5.85
N ALA A 102 10.31 7.33 5.12
CA ALA A 102 10.61 6.79 3.80
C ALA A 102 10.30 7.85 2.74
N ILE A 103 11.24 8.12 1.83
CA ILE A 103 11.10 9.16 0.81
C ILE A 103 11.50 8.67 -0.57
N MET A 104 11.00 9.36 -1.60
CA MET A 104 11.49 9.30 -2.96
C MET A 104 11.88 10.69 -3.44
N VAL A 105 12.82 10.74 -4.37
CA VAL A 105 13.20 12.00 -5.03
C VAL A 105 12.19 12.31 -6.14
N GLU A 106 11.44 13.39 -5.96
CA GLU A 106 10.46 13.89 -6.94
C GLU A 106 11.14 14.66 -8.08
N SER A 107 12.07 15.52 -7.70
CA SER A 107 12.87 16.27 -8.66
C SER A 107 14.20 16.71 -8.06
N PHE A 108 15.17 16.92 -8.92
CA PHE A 108 16.49 17.41 -8.58
C PHE A 108 16.93 18.48 -9.60
N ASP A 109 17.30 19.66 -9.13
CA ASP A 109 17.94 20.69 -9.95
C ASP A 109 19.45 20.67 -9.72
N PRO A 110 20.25 20.21 -10.70
CA PRO A 110 21.70 20.13 -10.54
C PRO A 110 22.39 21.49 -10.47
N ASN A 111 21.73 22.60 -10.85
CA ASN A 111 22.33 23.93 -10.82
C ASN A 111 22.22 24.57 -9.44
N SER A 112 21.05 24.43 -8.79
CA SER A 112 20.82 24.95 -7.43
C SER A 112 21.07 23.90 -6.35
N LEU A 113 21.25 22.64 -6.71
CA LEU A 113 21.29 21.47 -5.81
C LEU A 113 20.00 21.28 -5.02
N ASP A 114 18.89 21.83 -5.49
CA ASP A 114 17.61 21.69 -4.85
C ASP A 114 17.05 20.27 -5.11
N ILE A 115 16.80 19.55 -4.03
CA ILE A 115 16.20 18.23 -4.04
C ILE A 115 14.80 18.36 -3.47
N VAL A 116 13.79 18.07 -4.29
CA VAL A 116 12.40 17.99 -3.84
C VAL A 116 12.06 16.53 -3.59
N LEU A 117 11.50 16.27 -2.42
CA LEU A 117 11.20 14.95 -1.92
C LEU A 117 9.70 14.71 -1.85
N ARG A 118 9.33 13.45 -1.86
CA ARG A 118 7.99 12.94 -1.61
C ARG A 118 8.07 11.86 -0.55
N GLU A 119 7.19 11.94 0.44
CA GLU A 119 7.09 10.91 1.48
C GLU A 119 6.29 9.70 0.98
N ILE A 120 6.81 8.52 1.26
CA ILE A 120 6.16 7.23 1.04
C ILE A 120 5.45 6.83 2.32
N ARG A 121 4.20 6.41 2.21
CA ARG A 121 3.44 5.96 3.37
C ARG A 121 3.85 4.55 3.74
N VAL A 122 4.24 4.40 4.98
CA VAL A 122 4.58 3.12 5.61
C VAL A 122 3.56 2.81 6.70
N THR A 123 3.40 1.55 7.02
CA THR A 123 2.42 1.06 8.00
C THR A 123 2.96 1.05 9.43
N ASP A 124 4.28 1.06 9.58
CA ASP A 124 4.98 1.05 10.86
C ASP A 124 6.06 2.15 10.89
N GLU A 125 6.25 2.79 12.02
CA GLU A 125 7.32 3.77 12.24
C GLU A 125 8.72 3.11 12.25
N TYR A 126 8.80 1.81 12.54
CA TYR A 126 10.03 1.00 12.55
C TYR A 126 10.18 0.19 11.26
N PHE A 127 9.93 0.82 10.11
CA PHE A 127 10.04 0.18 8.80
C PHE A 127 11.50 -0.14 8.39
N ASP A 128 11.66 -1.19 7.58
CA ASP A 128 12.89 -1.49 6.86
C ASP A 128 12.78 -0.98 5.42
N ILE A 129 13.76 -0.22 4.97
CA ILE A 129 13.76 0.38 3.64
C ILE A 129 13.89 -0.66 2.52
N GLU A 130 14.59 -1.74 2.76
CA GLU A 130 14.74 -2.83 1.78
C GLU A 130 13.43 -3.62 1.63
N ASP A 131 12.66 -3.78 2.70
CA ASP A 131 11.32 -4.38 2.65
C ASP A 131 10.37 -3.51 1.83
N ILE A 132 10.40 -2.19 1.99
CA ILE A 132 9.62 -1.24 1.20
C ILE A 132 10.00 -1.28 -0.28
N ASN A 133 11.30 -1.30 -0.60
CA ASN A 133 11.77 -1.41 -1.98
C ASN A 133 11.37 -2.75 -2.61
N THR A 134 11.43 -3.84 -1.84
CA THR A 134 10.96 -5.16 -2.26
C THR A 134 9.46 -5.15 -2.54
N ALA A 135 8.65 -4.55 -1.67
CA ALA A 135 7.20 -4.39 -1.85
C ALA A 135 6.87 -3.63 -3.14
N LEU A 136 7.55 -2.50 -3.40
CA LEU A 136 7.36 -1.73 -4.63
C LEU A 136 7.73 -2.53 -5.88
N SER A 137 8.82 -3.28 -5.84
CA SER A 137 9.22 -4.17 -6.94
C SER A 137 8.17 -5.25 -7.21
N LEU A 138 7.67 -5.91 -6.17
CA LEU A 138 6.60 -6.91 -6.27
C LEU A 138 5.32 -6.32 -6.88
N ILE A 139 4.93 -5.12 -6.46
CA ILE A 139 3.76 -4.41 -6.96
C ILE A 139 3.94 -4.03 -8.43
N GLY A 140 5.12 -3.52 -8.82
CA GLY A 140 5.45 -3.23 -10.22
C GLY A 140 5.36 -4.48 -11.09
N GLN A 141 6.00 -5.58 -10.67
CA GLN A 141 5.94 -6.85 -11.39
C GLN A 141 4.52 -7.42 -11.47
N ALA A 142 3.71 -7.26 -10.41
CA ALA A 142 2.33 -7.71 -10.41
C ALA A 142 1.46 -6.90 -11.38
N ASN A 143 1.67 -5.57 -11.44
CA ASN A 143 1.00 -4.69 -12.38
C ASN A 143 1.34 -5.03 -13.83
N ASP A 144 2.61 -5.19 -14.14
CA ASP A 144 3.09 -5.45 -15.51
C ASP A 144 2.69 -6.83 -16.05
N ASN A 145 2.62 -7.82 -15.16
CA ASN A 145 2.35 -9.22 -15.53
C ASN A 145 0.91 -9.68 -15.20
N ASN A 146 0.01 -8.77 -14.81
CA ASN A 146 -1.34 -9.10 -14.35
C ASN A 146 -1.34 -10.17 -13.23
N LYS A 147 -0.36 -10.11 -12.35
CA LYS A 147 -0.25 -10.99 -11.18
C LYS A 147 -0.92 -10.35 -9.97
N TYR A 148 -1.00 -11.13 -8.90
CA TYR A 148 -1.63 -10.71 -7.65
C TYR A 148 -0.56 -10.46 -6.58
N VAL A 149 -0.86 -9.51 -5.68
CA VAL A 149 -0.09 -9.26 -4.46
C VAL A 149 -0.89 -9.71 -3.25
N ARG A 150 -0.20 -10.16 -2.22
CA ARG A 150 -0.79 -10.47 -0.92
C ARG A 150 -0.46 -9.35 0.05
N GLY A 151 -1.46 -8.93 0.81
CA GLY A 151 -1.28 -7.93 1.86
C GLY A 151 -2.21 -8.18 3.03
N THR A 152 -2.04 -7.42 4.11
CA THR A 152 -2.83 -7.53 5.34
C THR A 152 -3.63 -6.26 5.58
N ILE A 153 -4.90 -6.36 5.97
CA ILE A 153 -5.72 -5.21 6.36
C ILE A 153 -5.20 -4.67 7.69
N VAL A 154 -4.76 -3.41 7.70
CA VAL A 154 -4.20 -2.73 8.89
C VAL A 154 -5.05 -1.57 9.37
N GLY A 155 -5.99 -1.08 8.55
CA GLY A 155 -6.83 0.03 8.94
C GLY A 155 -7.93 0.36 7.93
N GLU A 156 -8.74 1.37 8.25
CA GLU A 156 -9.77 1.88 7.36
C GLU A 156 -9.66 3.38 7.12
N LYS A 157 -10.24 3.80 6.01
CA LYS A 157 -10.42 5.21 5.69
C LYS A 157 -11.89 5.57 5.70
N ILE A 158 -12.27 6.50 6.56
CA ILE A 158 -13.60 7.11 6.57
C ILE A 158 -13.58 8.39 5.73
N GLY A 159 -14.56 8.54 4.85
CA GLY A 159 -14.69 9.75 4.05
C GLY A 159 -15.12 10.94 4.91
N TYR A 160 -14.34 12.01 4.92
CA TYR A 160 -14.56 13.19 5.79
C TYR A 160 -15.97 13.80 5.66
N LYS A 161 -16.47 13.96 4.44
CA LYS A 161 -17.80 14.55 4.20
C LYS A 161 -18.94 13.54 4.34
N SER A 162 -18.73 12.32 3.87
CA SER A 162 -19.79 11.30 3.81
C SER A 162 -19.94 10.52 5.09
N GLN A 163 -18.94 10.55 5.98
CA GLN A 163 -18.84 9.68 7.16
C GLN A 163 -18.99 8.17 6.83
N LYS A 164 -18.87 7.85 5.54
CA LYS A 164 -18.93 6.47 5.04
C LYS A 164 -17.52 5.93 4.84
N ARG A 165 -17.39 4.63 4.97
CA ARG A 165 -16.12 3.94 4.68
C ARG A 165 -15.75 4.13 3.22
N ALA A 166 -14.60 4.75 2.98
CA ALA A 166 -14.04 4.96 1.65
C ALA A 166 -13.22 3.76 1.18
N GLY A 167 -12.59 3.05 2.10
CA GLY A 167 -11.77 1.88 1.81
C GLY A 167 -10.93 1.45 2.99
N TYR A 168 -9.94 0.62 2.71
CA TYR A 168 -9.06 -0.02 3.68
C TYR A 168 -7.60 0.27 3.35
N PHE A 169 -6.78 0.37 4.39
CA PHE A 169 -5.33 0.39 4.25
C PHE A 169 -4.83 -1.04 4.31
N ILE A 170 -4.00 -1.39 3.34
CA ILE A 170 -3.41 -2.71 3.19
C ILE A 170 -1.91 -2.58 3.30
N ASP A 171 -1.34 -3.32 4.23
CA ASP A 171 0.10 -3.49 4.36
C ASP A 171 0.61 -4.52 3.37
N ILE A 172 1.65 -4.16 2.61
CA ILE A 172 2.43 -5.08 1.77
C ILE A 172 3.88 -4.89 2.16
N ASN A 173 4.39 -5.73 3.04
CA ASN A 173 5.76 -5.68 3.56
C ASN A 173 6.16 -4.27 4.06
N GLY A 174 5.34 -3.68 4.92
CA GLY A 174 5.57 -2.35 5.48
C GLY A 174 5.09 -1.18 4.62
N LEU A 175 4.75 -1.40 3.35
CA LEU A 175 4.24 -0.37 2.45
C LEU A 175 2.72 -0.24 2.58
N GLU A 176 2.23 0.97 2.89
CA GLU A 176 0.80 1.26 2.93
C GLU A 176 0.22 1.39 1.52
N THR A 177 -0.76 0.54 1.19
CA THR A 177 -1.54 0.61 -0.04
C THR A 177 -3.01 0.83 0.27
N PHE A 178 -3.84 1.09 -0.75
CA PHE A 178 -5.25 1.40 -0.55
C PHE A 178 -6.18 0.50 -1.36
N LEU A 179 -7.14 -0.11 -0.67
CA LEU A 179 -8.22 -0.90 -1.24
C LEU A 179 -9.55 -0.12 -1.11
N PRO A 180 -10.11 0.43 -2.20
CA PRO A 180 -11.41 1.10 -2.16
C PRO A 180 -12.52 0.14 -1.71
N SER A 181 -13.51 0.63 -0.95
CA SER A 181 -14.65 -0.19 -0.49
C SER A 181 -15.40 -0.87 -1.63
N GLN A 182 -15.53 -0.21 -2.78
CA GLN A 182 -16.19 -0.77 -3.97
C GLN A 182 -15.39 -1.90 -4.64
N ASP A 183 -14.08 -1.94 -4.43
CA ASP A 183 -13.17 -2.95 -4.97
C ASP A 183 -12.89 -4.08 -3.96
N SER A 184 -13.53 -4.03 -2.80
CA SER A 184 -13.53 -5.08 -1.78
C SER A 184 -14.85 -5.84 -1.77
N PHE A 185 -14.88 -7.03 -1.18
CA PHE A 185 -16.12 -7.74 -0.84
C PHE A 185 -16.58 -7.47 0.60
N PHE A 186 -15.99 -6.47 1.28
CA PHE A 186 -16.19 -6.21 2.71
C PHE A 186 -17.21 -5.11 3.01
N SER A 187 -17.88 -4.57 2.00
CA SER A 187 -18.79 -3.41 2.15
C SER A 187 -19.95 -3.63 3.12
N ALA A 188 -20.37 -4.88 3.31
CA ALA A 188 -21.44 -5.25 4.24
C ALA A 188 -20.98 -5.32 5.72
N TYR A 189 -19.68 -5.33 5.98
CA TYR A 189 -19.14 -5.37 7.34
C TYR A 189 -19.26 -4.01 8.01
N LYS A 190 -19.94 -3.97 9.15
CA LYS A 190 -20.12 -2.77 9.94
C LYS A 190 -18.95 -2.49 10.88
N ASP A 191 -18.36 -3.55 11.41
CA ASP A 191 -17.25 -3.45 12.36
C ASP A 191 -15.91 -3.80 11.67
N ILE A 192 -15.01 -2.83 11.66
CA ILE A 192 -13.68 -3.00 11.09
C ILE A 192 -12.74 -3.77 12.03
N GLY A 193 -12.95 -3.73 13.33
CA GLY A 193 -12.12 -4.45 14.27
C GLY A 193 -11.99 -5.93 13.91
N GLY A 194 -13.08 -6.50 13.35
CA GLY A 194 -13.08 -7.87 12.85
C GLY A 194 -12.37 -8.10 11.51
N LEU A 195 -11.94 -7.04 10.82
CA LEU A 195 -11.23 -7.17 9.53
C LEU A 195 -9.71 -6.95 9.65
N ILE A 196 -9.25 -6.28 10.69
CA ILE A 196 -7.82 -6.06 10.91
C ILE A 196 -7.11 -7.39 11.10
N GLY A 197 -5.97 -7.54 10.43
CA GLY A 197 -5.19 -8.78 10.42
C GLY A 197 -5.60 -9.79 9.35
N HIS A 198 -6.70 -9.55 8.60
CA HIS A 198 -7.05 -10.42 7.47
C HIS A 198 -6.09 -10.21 6.30
N ASN A 199 -5.58 -11.32 5.76
CA ASN A 199 -4.85 -11.30 4.51
C ASN A 199 -5.82 -11.18 3.34
N VAL A 200 -5.42 -10.42 2.34
CA VAL A 200 -6.13 -10.29 1.07
C VAL A 200 -5.20 -10.61 -0.10
N LEU A 201 -5.76 -11.19 -1.14
CA LEU A 201 -5.10 -11.33 -2.43
C LEU A 201 -5.72 -10.31 -3.37
N ALA A 202 -4.90 -9.42 -3.92
CA ALA A 202 -5.39 -8.30 -4.71
C ALA A 202 -4.58 -8.10 -5.99
N SER A 203 -5.23 -7.66 -7.05
CA SER A 203 -4.57 -7.11 -8.22
C SER A 203 -4.26 -5.65 -8.01
N VAL A 204 -3.20 -5.16 -8.64
CA VAL A 204 -2.90 -3.74 -8.72
C VAL A 204 -3.85 -3.13 -9.75
N LYS A 205 -4.65 -2.16 -9.32
CA LYS A 205 -5.65 -1.48 -10.18
C LYS A 205 -5.09 -0.20 -10.78
N ASP A 206 -4.31 0.53 -9.99
CA ASP A 206 -3.72 1.80 -10.39
C ASP A 206 -2.50 2.12 -9.52
N ILE A 207 -1.47 2.66 -10.15
CA ILE A 207 -0.30 3.20 -9.46
C ILE A 207 -0.22 4.68 -9.83
N CYS A 208 -0.82 5.52 -9.00
CA CYS A 208 -0.73 6.97 -9.16
C CYS A 208 0.61 7.46 -8.58
N VAL A 209 1.62 7.53 -9.42
CA VAL A 209 2.97 7.97 -9.03
C VAL A 209 2.95 9.38 -8.43
N GLU A 210 2.18 10.31 -9.01
CA GLU A 210 2.06 11.70 -8.54
C GLU A 210 1.51 11.81 -7.11
N LYS A 211 0.67 10.88 -6.70
CA LYS A 211 0.04 10.86 -5.36
C LYS A 211 0.61 9.78 -4.46
N MET A 212 1.60 9.04 -4.92
CA MET A 212 2.14 7.82 -4.28
C MET A 212 1.04 6.94 -3.71
N ARG A 213 0.04 6.70 -4.54
CA ARG A 213 -1.14 5.95 -4.14
C ARG A 213 -1.26 4.70 -4.99
N ILE A 214 -1.02 3.58 -4.36
CA ILE A 214 -1.22 2.27 -4.96
C ILE A 214 -2.62 1.82 -4.62
N ILE A 215 -3.43 1.61 -5.66
CA ILE A 215 -4.83 1.20 -5.52
C ILE A 215 -4.94 -0.27 -5.87
N LEU A 216 -5.51 -1.03 -4.96
CA LEU A 216 -5.72 -2.46 -5.09
C LEU A 216 -7.18 -2.80 -5.40
N SER A 217 -7.40 -3.98 -5.97
CA SER A 217 -8.72 -4.57 -6.16
C SER A 217 -8.72 -6.04 -5.77
N VAL A 218 -9.44 -6.37 -4.72
CA VAL A 218 -9.74 -7.76 -4.31
C VAL A 218 -10.84 -8.33 -5.22
N ARG A 219 -11.82 -7.51 -5.56
CA ARG A 219 -12.96 -7.90 -6.40
C ARG A 219 -12.51 -8.45 -7.75
N SER A 220 -11.69 -7.68 -8.49
CA SER A 220 -11.23 -8.12 -9.82
C SER A 220 -10.39 -9.40 -9.73
N THR A 221 -9.59 -9.54 -8.67
CA THR A 221 -8.80 -10.74 -8.42
C THR A 221 -9.67 -11.98 -8.20
N TYR A 222 -10.64 -11.89 -7.30
CA TYR A 222 -11.49 -13.02 -6.95
C TYR A 222 -12.42 -13.38 -8.13
N GLU A 223 -12.95 -12.39 -8.81
CA GLU A 223 -13.73 -12.61 -10.03
C GLU A 223 -12.91 -13.31 -11.10
N SER A 224 -11.67 -12.90 -11.33
CA SER A 224 -10.76 -13.55 -12.29
C SER A 224 -10.45 -15.00 -11.92
N LEU A 225 -10.13 -15.26 -10.64
CA LEU A 225 -9.79 -16.61 -10.17
C LEU A 225 -10.97 -17.61 -10.20
N LEU A 226 -12.20 -17.10 -10.13
CA LEU A 226 -13.42 -17.92 -10.05
C LEU A 226 -14.26 -17.88 -11.32
N SER A 227 -13.93 -17.05 -12.32
CA SER A 227 -14.75 -16.81 -13.53
C SER A 227 -15.01 -18.05 -14.35
N ASP A 228 -13.99 -18.89 -14.50
CA ASP A 228 -14.02 -20.06 -15.39
C ASP A 228 -14.54 -21.31 -14.68
N LEU A 229 -14.86 -21.20 -13.38
CA LEU A 229 -15.35 -22.32 -12.60
C LEU A 229 -16.89 -22.44 -12.73
N PRO A 230 -17.42 -23.66 -12.78
CA PRO A 230 -18.86 -23.89 -12.85
C PRO A 230 -19.56 -23.40 -11.58
N LYS A 231 -20.85 -23.10 -11.70
CA LYS A 231 -21.69 -22.79 -10.52
C LYS A 231 -21.61 -23.94 -9.51
N PRO A 232 -21.44 -23.64 -8.21
CA PRO A 232 -21.38 -24.66 -7.18
C PRO A 232 -22.62 -25.57 -7.18
N ARG A 233 -22.42 -26.87 -6.98
CA ARG A 233 -23.49 -27.87 -6.82
C ARG A 233 -23.34 -28.55 -5.49
N LEU A 234 -24.48 -28.96 -4.91
CA LEU A 234 -24.49 -29.68 -3.64
C LEU A 234 -23.77 -31.03 -3.78
N ASN A 235 -22.95 -31.34 -2.78
CA ASN A 235 -22.13 -32.55 -2.66
C ASN A 235 -21.10 -32.77 -3.78
N GLU A 236 -20.80 -31.73 -4.58
CA GLU A 236 -19.72 -31.75 -5.55
C GLU A 236 -18.55 -30.88 -5.09
N LYS A 237 -17.32 -31.29 -5.40
CA LYS A 237 -16.13 -30.47 -5.13
C LYS A 237 -16.14 -29.21 -5.96
N THR A 238 -15.83 -28.10 -5.33
CA THR A 238 -15.64 -26.81 -5.98
C THR A 238 -14.46 -26.07 -5.36
N LYS A 239 -14.05 -24.97 -5.97
CA LYS A 239 -13.04 -24.08 -5.41
C LYS A 239 -13.71 -22.81 -4.90
N GLY A 240 -13.17 -22.28 -3.81
CA GLY A 240 -13.61 -21.01 -3.25
C GLY A 240 -12.45 -20.26 -2.62
N ILE A 241 -12.64 -18.98 -2.36
CA ILE A 241 -11.62 -18.11 -1.73
C ILE A 241 -12.12 -17.75 -0.34
N ILE A 242 -11.29 -18.00 0.67
CA ILE A 242 -11.57 -17.54 2.04
C ILE A 242 -11.54 -16.01 2.04
N ASN A 243 -12.70 -15.41 2.27
CA ASN A 243 -12.88 -13.97 2.18
C ASN A 243 -12.80 -13.28 3.54
N LEU A 244 -13.50 -13.85 4.53
CA LEU A 244 -13.59 -13.29 5.88
C LEU A 244 -13.65 -14.40 6.92
N VAL A 245 -13.09 -14.11 8.07
CA VAL A 245 -13.11 -14.97 9.24
C VAL A 245 -13.65 -14.19 10.43
N ASP A 246 -14.67 -14.69 11.07
CA ASP A 246 -15.16 -14.22 12.37
C ASP A 246 -15.12 -15.34 13.42
N SER A 247 -15.47 -15.02 14.65
CA SER A 247 -15.41 -15.98 15.75
C SER A 247 -16.27 -17.23 15.56
N SER A 248 -17.28 -17.16 14.71
CA SER A 248 -18.27 -18.20 14.50
C SER A 248 -18.21 -18.85 13.12
N ASN A 249 -17.74 -18.09 12.13
CA ASN A 249 -17.86 -18.49 10.73
C ASN A 249 -16.64 -18.07 9.90
N ILE A 250 -16.36 -18.87 8.88
CA ILE A 250 -15.44 -18.55 7.81
C ILE A 250 -16.27 -18.35 6.55
N ASN A 251 -16.22 -17.13 6.01
CA ASN A 251 -16.95 -16.77 4.81
C ASN A 251 -16.07 -17.04 3.59
N ILE A 252 -16.64 -17.75 2.60
CA ILE A 252 -15.97 -18.15 1.37
C ILE A 252 -16.71 -17.54 0.20
N LEU A 253 -15.98 -16.93 -0.72
CA LEU A 253 -16.51 -16.56 -2.02
C LEU A 253 -16.38 -17.77 -2.95
N LEU A 254 -17.50 -18.21 -3.49
CA LEU A 254 -17.62 -19.30 -4.45
C LEU A 254 -17.83 -18.75 -5.87
N PRO A 255 -17.69 -19.58 -6.93
CA PRO A 255 -17.97 -19.17 -8.30
C PRO A 255 -19.34 -18.52 -8.47
N HIS A 256 -19.50 -17.68 -9.48
CA HIS A 256 -20.74 -16.96 -9.79
C HIS A 256 -21.21 -16.04 -8.64
N ARG A 257 -20.28 -15.47 -7.87
CA ARG A 257 -20.53 -14.54 -6.75
C ARG A 257 -21.42 -15.14 -5.64
N THR A 258 -21.44 -16.45 -5.54
CA THR A 258 -22.18 -17.12 -4.45
C THR A 258 -21.36 -17.11 -3.17
N LEU A 259 -22.03 -17.12 -2.03
CA LEU A 259 -21.40 -17.14 -0.72
C LEU A 259 -21.44 -18.52 -0.11
N GLY A 260 -20.31 -18.96 0.43
CA GLY A 260 -20.20 -20.15 1.27
C GLY A 260 -19.87 -19.77 2.70
N VAL A 261 -20.33 -20.57 3.65
CA VAL A 261 -20.03 -20.41 5.08
C VAL A 261 -19.55 -21.72 5.65
N ILE A 262 -18.41 -21.71 6.31
CA ILE A 262 -17.91 -22.80 7.12
C ILE A 262 -18.06 -22.41 8.59
N PRO A 263 -18.91 -23.06 9.38
CA PRO A 263 -18.95 -22.82 10.81
C PRO A 263 -17.64 -23.24 11.49
N THR A 264 -17.01 -22.36 12.26
CA THR A 264 -15.72 -22.64 12.94
C THR A 264 -15.78 -23.82 13.87
N ARG A 265 -16.96 -24.09 14.46
CA ARG A 265 -17.23 -25.27 15.33
C ARG A 265 -16.99 -26.62 14.66
N LEU A 266 -16.97 -26.69 13.33
CA LEU A 266 -16.67 -27.94 12.60
C LEU A 266 -15.17 -28.26 12.61
N TYR A 267 -14.33 -27.31 13.01
CA TYR A 267 -12.87 -27.46 13.03
C TYR A 267 -12.30 -26.99 14.39
N PRO A 268 -12.62 -27.69 15.49
CA PRO A 268 -12.28 -27.24 16.85
C PRO A 268 -10.77 -27.19 17.12
N ASN A 269 -9.97 -27.87 16.31
CA ASN A 269 -8.51 -27.92 16.43
C ASN A 269 -7.80 -26.75 15.73
N LYS A 270 -8.54 -25.87 15.03
CA LYS A 270 -8.00 -24.68 14.39
C LYS A 270 -8.45 -23.43 15.15
N ASN A 271 -7.49 -22.59 15.51
CA ASN A 271 -7.79 -21.30 16.12
C ASN A 271 -8.11 -20.22 15.05
N ILE A 272 -8.56 -19.05 15.50
CA ILE A 272 -8.92 -17.96 14.58
C ILE A 272 -7.69 -17.45 13.81
N THR A 273 -6.51 -17.45 14.42
CA THR A 273 -5.26 -16.99 13.80
C THR A 273 -4.87 -17.89 12.63
N ASP A 274 -5.07 -19.22 12.75
CA ASP A 274 -4.81 -20.16 11.66
C ASP A 274 -5.69 -19.83 10.43
N TRP A 275 -6.94 -19.46 10.67
CA TRP A 275 -7.85 -19.07 9.61
C TRP A 275 -7.53 -17.71 9.00
N LEU A 276 -7.13 -16.73 9.82
CA LEU A 276 -6.72 -15.42 9.35
C LEU A 276 -5.49 -15.49 8.44
N SER A 277 -4.55 -16.37 8.76
CA SER A 277 -3.32 -16.53 7.96
C SER A 277 -3.58 -17.04 6.53
N ILE A 278 -4.70 -17.73 6.30
CA ILE A 278 -5.06 -18.28 4.99
C ILE A 278 -6.19 -17.49 4.29
N THR A 279 -6.64 -16.37 4.83
CA THR A 279 -7.57 -15.49 4.09
C THR A 279 -6.97 -15.06 2.75
N GLY A 280 -7.79 -14.90 1.73
CA GLY A 280 -7.37 -14.69 0.35
C GLY A 280 -6.83 -15.94 -0.37
N SER A 281 -6.79 -17.10 0.28
CA SER A 281 -6.34 -18.33 -0.36
C SER A 281 -7.47 -19.04 -1.08
N LEU A 282 -7.13 -19.65 -2.23
CA LEU A 282 -8.01 -20.53 -2.96
C LEU A 282 -7.99 -21.92 -2.29
N ILE A 283 -9.16 -22.43 -1.94
CA ILE A 283 -9.33 -23.73 -1.27
C ILE A 283 -10.29 -24.64 -2.03
N GLU A 284 -10.14 -25.95 -1.86
CA GLU A 284 -11.15 -26.92 -2.28
C GLU A 284 -12.19 -27.14 -1.18
N CYS A 285 -13.45 -27.13 -1.55
CA CYS A 285 -14.55 -27.26 -0.62
C CYS A 285 -15.76 -27.98 -1.26
N VAL A 286 -16.65 -28.47 -0.41
CA VAL A 286 -17.88 -29.14 -0.84
C VAL A 286 -19.10 -28.46 -0.22
N PRO A 287 -19.96 -27.83 -1.02
CA PRO A 287 -21.25 -27.35 -0.56
C PRO A 287 -22.16 -28.54 -0.19
N PHE A 288 -22.65 -28.58 1.05
CA PHE A 288 -23.51 -29.67 1.49
C PHE A 288 -24.93 -29.25 1.85
N ARG A 289 -25.19 -27.96 1.96
CA ARG A 289 -26.53 -27.41 2.21
C ARG A 289 -26.65 -26.03 1.59
N GLU A 290 -27.78 -25.78 0.96
CA GLU A 290 -28.13 -24.49 0.37
C GLU A 290 -29.19 -23.80 1.22
N LYS A 291 -29.06 -22.47 1.37
CA LYS A 291 -30.05 -21.60 2.00
C LYS A 291 -30.24 -20.37 1.11
N ILE A 292 -31.47 -20.11 0.74
CA ILE A 292 -31.84 -18.89 0.01
C ILE A 292 -31.87 -17.74 1.03
N ILE A 293 -31.04 -16.71 0.81
CA ILE A 293 -30.98 -15.52 1.68
C ILE A 293 -31.97 -14.47 1.18
N ASN A 294 -32.04 -14.27 -0.13
CA ASN A 294 -32.88 -13.28 -0.77
C ASN A 294 -33.49 -13.84 -2.06
N THR A 295 -34.82 -13.97 -2.06
CA THR A 295 -35.55 -14.50 -3.23
C THR A 295 -35.64 -13.53 -4.40
N LYS A 296 -35.46 -12.21 -4.17
CA LYS A 296 -35.55 -11.20 -5.24
C LYS A 296 -34.29 -11.14 -6.10
N ASP A 297 -33.12 -11.38 -5.49
CA ASP A 297 -31.83 -11.25 -6.16
C ASP A 297 -31.18 -12.62 -6.47
N ASN A 298 -31.89 -13.73 -6.22
CA ASN A 298 -31.34 -15.12 -6.31
C ASN A 298 -30.02 -15.29 -5.54
N ASP A 299 -29.90 -14.64 -4.38
CA ASP A 299 -28.74 -14.78 -3.53
C ASP A 299 -28.81 -16.08 -2.74
N TYR A 300 -27.82 -16.94 -2.98
CA TYR A 300 -27.69 -18.23 -2.33
C TYR A 300 -26.51 -18.23 -1.36
N GLN A 301 -26.71 -18.84 -0.21
CA GLN A 301 -25.65 -19.14 0.73
C GLN A 301 -25.54 -20.66 0.91
N TYR A 302 -24.33 -21.14 0.76
CA TYR A 302 -24.03 -22.56 0.99
C TYR A 302 -23.39 -22.77 2.36
N LEU A 303 -23.81 -23.83 3.06
CA LEU A 303 -22.97 -24.41 4.11
C LEU A 303 -21.93 -25.30 3.43
N VAL A 304 -20.68 -25.09 3.77
CA VAL A 304 -19.54 -25.66 3.06
C VAL A 304 -18.65 -26.40 4.04
N GLY A 305 -18.10 -27.52 3.61
CA GLY A 305 -17.03 -28.23 4.30
C GLY A 305 -15.73 -28.16 3.50
N LEU A 306 -14.59 -28.24 4.17
CA LEU A 306 -13.30 -28.40 3.53
C LEU A 306 -13.13 -29.83 3.01
N CYS A 307 -12.43 -29.99 1.89
CA CYS A 307 -12.02 -31.29 1.38
C CYS A 307 -10.76 -31.80 2.08
#